data_f60325b10f8e23c18205817092279d14
#
_entry.id   f60325b10f8e23c18205817092279d14
#
_cell.length_a   1.000
_cell.length_b   1.000
_cell.length_c   1.000
_cell.angle_alpha   90.00
_cell.angle_beta   90.00
_cell.angle_gamma   90.00
#
_symmetry.space_group_name_H-M   'P 1'
#
loop_
_entity.id
_entity.type
_entity.pdbx_description
1 polymer ?
#
loop_
_entity_poly.entity_id
_entity_poly.type
_entity_poly.pdbx_seq_one_letter_code
_entity_poly.pdbx_strand_id
1 'polypeptide(L)'
;SIVLLRDAATASPVREAIHAGRSNDASREQMQRIAQRQGRRLPPTAAKMRQAASRGRRNETDDVFEVIANVDAISAPELVYPEAIYLHNGETYFVRELDLDGKVAYVERRETDYYTQAVLESDVRIQKELPVDSQEDLSNSRGFAVAYGEVEVAWQTVMFKKIKFETRENVGYGPVDIPAQSLPTTAFWLTPENEVRAQLKREGLRTGEALCGLRNLAVVTLPMVAMCDSRDISGVVDSKNLGHPTMIVYDRYPGGLGYSEKGFYHLDAMLDLCREMIGQCPCEEGCPSCVGLPNLRPAIHSDPDLTRGYPTPNKAATVRLLELLHASG
;
A
#
# COMPACT_ATOMS: atom_id res chain seq x y z
N SER A 1 15.88 4.18 -1.23
CA SER A 1 15.76 3.58 0.13
C SER A 1 15.92 4.65 1.18
N ILE A 2 15.20 4.51 2.29
CA ILE A 2 15.30 5.32 3.50
C ILE A 2 16.16 4.56 4.51
N VAL A 3 17.13 5.25 5.11
CA VAL A 3 18.01 4.67 6.13
C VAL A 3 17.43 4.92 7.51
N LEU A 4 17.27 3.87 8.34
CA LEU A 4 16.83 4.01 9.71
C LEU A 4 18.04 4.19 10.62
N LEU A 5 18.07 5.30 11.36
CA LEU A 5 19.12 5.66 12.30
C LEU A 5 18.58 5.59 13.73
N ARG A 6 19.27 4.83 14.59
CA ARG A 6 19.04 4.78 16.03
C ARG A 6 20.11 5.61 16.77
N ASP A 7 19.69 6.35 17.78
CA ASP A 7 20.61 6.97 18.73
C ASP A 7 21.35 5.87 19.53
N ALA A 8 22.66 5.83 19.43
CA ALA A 8 23.48 4.82 20.10
C ALA A 8 23.47 4.96 21.63
N ALA A 9 23.14 6.15 22.15
CA ALA A 9 23.02 6.39 23.60
C ALA A 9 21.82 5.65 24.23
N THR A 10 20.83 5.24 23.43
CA THR A 10 19.66 4.47 23.90
C THR A 10 19.84 2.95 23.79
N ALA A 11 21.02 2.48 23.37
CA ALA A 11 21.33 1.05 23.28
C ALA A 11 21.38 0.40 24.67
N SER A 12 20.64 -0.70 24.84
CA SER A 12 20.61 -1.44 26.11
C SER A 12 22.00 -2.06 26.41
N PRO A 13 22.56 -1.89 27.61
CA PRO A 13 23.89 -2.38 27.96
C PRO A 13 24.07 -3.91 27.94
N VAL A 14 22.96 -4.66 27.83
CA VAL A 14 23.00 -6.14 27.83
C VAL A 14 23.54 -6.75 26.53
N ARG A 15 23.51 -6.02 25.40
CA ARG A 15 24.01 -6.52 24.11
C ARG A 15 25.40 -6.05 23.74
N GLU A 16 25.94 -5.01 24.38
CA GLU A 16 27.35 -4.58 24.18
C GLU A 16 28.33 -5.69 24.48
N ALA A 17 28.03 -6.57 25.46
CA ALA A 17 28.90 -7.69 25.81
C ALA A 17 28.98 -8.79 24.72
N ILE A 18 28.02 -8.89 23.80
CA ILE A 18 28.01 -9.90 22.75
C ILE A 18 28.62 -9.38 21.44
N HIS A 19 28.58 -8.06 21.19
CA HIS A 19 29.08 -7.45 19.95
C HIS A 19 30.47 -6.79 20.05
N ALA A 20 31.04 -6.64 21.23
CA ALA A 20 32.37 -6.10 21.42
C ALA A 20 33.50 -6.89 20.75
N GLY A 21 33.22 -8.01 20.10
CA GLY A 21 34.17 -8.85 19.38
C GLY A 21 34.23 -8.73 17.86
N ARG A 22 33.39 -7.88 17.20
CA ARG A 22 33.43 -7.75 15.74
C ARG A 22 33.39 -6.28 15.31
N SER A 23 34.52 -5.82 14.87
CA SER A 23 34.92 -4.49 14.46
C SER A 23 33.90 -3.69 13.61
N ASN A 24 33.64 -2.45 14.07
CA ASN A 24 32.98 -1.36 13.34
C ASN A 24 33.69 -0.93 12.03
N ASP A 25 34.93 -1.35 11.82
CA ASP A 25 35.76 -0.95 10.67
C ASP A 25 35.31 -1.64 9.36
N ALA A 26 34.85 -2.89 9.42
CA ALA A 26 34.41 -3.62 8.23
C ALA A 26 33.15 -2.99 7.56
N SER A 27 32.21 -2.47 8.34
CA SER A 27 31.01 -1.82 7.82
C SER A 27 31.31 -0.44 7.21
N ARG A 28 32.25 0.31 7.78
CA ARG A 28 32.72 1.58 7.23
C ARG A 28 33.48 1.41 5.92
N GLU A 29 34.38 0.43 5.85
CA GLU A 29 35.09 0.11 4.60
C GLU A 29 34.17 -0.40 3.52
N GLN A 30 33.15 -1.20 3.85
CA GLN A 30 32.21 -1.71 2.91
C GLN A 30 31.32 -0.61 2.31
N MET A 31 30.88 0.37 3.14
CA MET A 31 30.14 1.55 2.65
C MET A 31 31.01 2.48 1.79
N GLN A 32 32.28 2.66 2.15
CA GLN A 32 33.19 3.43 1.30
C GLN A 32 33.46 2.77 -0.05
N ARG A 33 33.61 1.45 -0.08
CA ARG A 33 33.77 0.67 -1.33
C ARG A 33 32.52 0.70 -2.22
N ILE A 34 31.31 0.69 -1.62
CA ILE A 34 30.05 0.80 -2.36
C ILE A 34 29.89 2.22 -2.93
N ALA A 35 30.20 3.26 -2.17
CA ALA A 35 30.13 4.64 -2.62
C ALA A 35 31.16 4.93 -3.74
N GLN A 36 32.36 4.38 -3.65
CA GLN A 36 33.39 4.51 -4.70
C GLN A 36 33.05 3.75 -5.98
N ARG A 37 32.40 2.58 -5.89
CA ARG A 37 31.98 1.80 -7.09
C ARG A 37 30.81 2.43 -7.85
N GLN A 38 29.98 3.23 -7.19
CA GLN A 38 28.79 3.83 -7.81
C GLN A 38 28.99 5.26 -8.30
N GLY A 39 30.19 5.86 -8.15
CA GLY A 39 30.48 7.23 -8.62
C GLY A 39 29.56 8.31 -8.02
N ARG A 40 28.83 8.00 -6.97
CA ARG A 40 27.88 8.92 -6.33
C ARG A 40 28.56 9.73 -5.23
N ARG A 41 28.53 11.05 -5.38
CA ARG A 41 28.87 11.96 -4.27
C ARG A 41 27.85 11.77 -3.15
N LEU A 42 28.33 11.70 -1.91
CA LEU A 42 27.47 11.70 -0.72
C LEU A 42 26.49 12.88 -0.76
N PRO A 43 25.24 12.68 -0.35
CA PRO A 43 24.22 13.73 -0.37
C PRO A 43 24.66 14.95 0.47
N PRO A 44 24.20 16.18 0.11
CA PRO A 44 24.64 17.44 0.73
C PRO A 44 24.44 17.50 2.25
N THR A 45 23.52 16.73 2.79
CA THR A 45 23.22 16.63 4.22
C THR A 45 24.39 16.03 5.02
N ALA A 46 25.06 15.02 4.51
CA ALA A 46 26.25 14.45 5.15
C ALA A 46 27.43 15.44 5.13
N ALA A 47 27.53 16.28 4.11
CA ALA A 47 28.52 17.34 4.02
C ALA A 47 28.19 18.51 4.97
N LYS A 48 26.92 18.89 5.13
CA LYS A 48 26.48 19.91 6.10
C LYS A 48 26.69 19.46 7.55
N MET A 49 26.45 18.20 7.88
CA MET A 49 26.76 17.66 9.21
C MET A 49 28.26 17.69 9.52
N ARG A 50 29.13 17.42 8.55
CA ARG A 50 30.57 17.56 8.72
C ARG A 50 31.03 19.02 8.89
N GLN A 51 30.37 19.98 8.27
CA GLN A 51 30.68 21.42 8.45
C GLN A 51 30.11 21.98 9.76
N ALA A 52 29.03 21.45 10.28
CA ALA A 52 28.48 21.81 11.61
C ALA A 52 29.42 21.31 12.74
N ALA A 53 30.02 20.13 12.57
CA ALA A 53 30.97 19.57 13.53
C ALA A 53 32.31 20.35 13.63
N SER A 54 32.58 21.26 12.69
CA SER A 54 33.83 22.05 12.69
C SER A 54 33.73 23.45 13.29
N ARG A 55 32.53 23.88 13.73
CA ARG A 55 32.30 25.22 14.29
C ARG A 55 31.60 25.15 15.64
N GLY A 56 32.34 25.13 16.69
CA GLY A 56 31.89 25.52 18.04
C GLY A 56 32.15 24.50 19.12
N ARG A 57 33.08 24.85 20.04
CA ARG A 57 33.20 24.21 21.35
C ARG A 57 31.90 24.34 22.12
N ARG A 58 31.13 23.29 22.19
CA ARG A 58 30.16 22.98 23.24
C ARG A 58 30.37 21.53 23.61
N ASN A 59 30.23 21.20 24.89
CA ASN A 59 30.20 19.84 25.39
C ASN A 59 29.03 19.11 24.71
N GLU A 60 29.26 18.50 23.55
CA GLU A 60 28.33 17.64 22.83
C GLU A 60 28.75 16.22 23.17
N THR A 61 27.88 15.51 23.86
CA THR A 61 27.80 14.07 23.70
C THR A 61 27.62 13.87 22.20
N ASP A 62 28.63 13.34 21.50
CA ASP A 62 28.50 12.94 20.09
C ASP A 62 27.28 12.02 19.99
N ASP A 63 26.21 12.50 19.41
CA ASP A 63 25.05 11.67 19.06
C ASP A 63 25.53 10.70 17.95
N VAL A 64 26.01 9.54 18.39
CA VAL A 64 26.46 8.48 17.49
C VAL A 64 25.24 7.72 17.03
N PHE A 65 24.82 7.93 15.79
CA PHE A 65 23.73 7.18 15.18
C PHE A 65 24.24 5.87 14.58
N GLU A 66 23.50 4.81 14.82
CA GLU A 66 23.70 3.49 14.23
C GLU A 66 22.63 3.19 13.18
N VAL A 67 23.05 2.69 12.01
CA VAL A 67 22.11 2.22 10.98
C VAL A 67 21.56 0.86 11.40
N ILE A 68 20.25 0.76 11.58
CA ILE A 68 19.59 -0.49 11.95
C ILE A 68 18.94 -1.20 10.75
N ALA A 69 18.43 -0.46 9.78
CA ALA A 69 17.75 -1.01 8.61
C ALA A 69 17.74 -0.05 7.43
N ASN A 70 17.42 -0.58 6.25
CA ASN A 70 17.04 0.19 5.08
C ASN A 70 15.62 -0.21 4.67
N VAL A 71 14.76 0.78 4.44
CA VAL A 71 13.39 0.60 3.98
C VAL A 71 13.27 1.19 2.57
N ASP A 72 12.47 0.56 1.74
CA ASP A 72 12.19 1.11 0.41
C ASP A 72 11.49 2.48 0.53
N ALA A 73 11.84 3.41 -0.37
CA ALA A 73 11.33 4.78 -0.30
C ALA A 73 9.82 4.87 -0.52
N ILE A 74 9.25 3.95 -1.30
CA ILE A 74 7.81 3.88 -1.56
C ILE A 74 7.07 3.40 -0.31
N SER A 75 7.64 2.41 0.39
CA SER A 75 7.03 1.82 1.59
C SER A 75 7.29 2.62 2.88
N ALA A 76 8.30 3.50 2.88
CA ALA A 76 8.68 4.25 4.08
C ALA A 76 7.54 5.09 4.69
N PRO A 77 6.72 5.81 3.89
CA PRO A 77 5.57 6.55 4.42
C PRO A 77 4.50 5.67 5.08
N GLU A 78 4.51 4.36 4.82
CA GLU A 78 3.59 3.38 5.40
C GLU A 78 4.17 2.67 6.64
N LEU A 79 5.50 2.60 6.75
CA LEU A 79 6.18 1.79 7.76
C LEU A 79 6.89 2.62 8.84
N VAL A 80 7.45 3.78 8.45
CA VAL A 80 8.33 4.58 9.32
C VAL A 80 7.89 6.05 9.39
N TYR A 81 6.56 6.29 9.35
CA TYR A 81 5.98 7.62 9.60
C TYR A 81 6.21 8.05 11.06
N PRO A 82 6.15 9.34 11.39
CA PRO A 82 6.28 9.83 12.76
C PRO A 82 5.30 9.14 13.71
N GLU A 83 5.77 8.72 14.89
CA GLU A 83 5.06 7.93 15.90
C GLU A 83 4.75 6.46 15.53
N ALA A 84 5.23 5.97 14.39
CA ALA A 84 5.12 4.55 14.09
C ALA A 84 5.92 3.69 15.09
N ILE A 85 5.43 2.48 15.34
CA ILE A 85 6.18 1.40 15.98
C ILE A 85 6.68 0.48 14.89
N TYR A 86 7.97 0.62 14.56
CA TYR A 86 8.65 -0.21 13.57
C TYR A 86 9.22 -1.47 14.22
N LEU A 87 8.90 -2.62 13.63
CA LEU A 87 9.34 -3.93 14.11
C LEU A 87 10.56 -4.38 13.30
N HIS A 88 11.69 -4.61 13.98
CA HIS A 88 12.90 -5.10 13.35
C HIS A 88 13.62 -6.10 14.24
N ASN A 89 13.93 -7.29 13.72
CA ASN A 89 14.64 -8.35 14.43
C ASN A 89 14.06 -8.70 15.82
N GLY A 90 12.73 -8.64 15.96
CA GLY A 90 12.05 -8.93 17.22
C GLY A 90 12.09 -7.79 18.24
N GLU A 91 12.63 -6.64 17.87
CA GLU A 91 12.63 -5.42 18.68
C GLU A 91 11.66 -4.39 18.14
N THR A 92 11.16 -3.52 19.02
CA THR A 92 10.26 -2.43 18.70
C THR A 92 11.00 -1.09 18.73
N TYR A 93 10.80 -0.31 17.69
CA TYR A 93 11.40 1.01 17.51
C TYR A 93 10.31 2.05 17.30
N PHE A 94 10.32 3.09 18.11
CA PHE A 94 9.47 4.26 17.94
C PHE A 94 10.12 5.22 16.93
N VAL A 95 9.39 5.58 15.88
CA VAL A 95 9.87 6.56 14.89
C VAL A 95 9.61 7.96 15.40
N ARG A 96 10.68 8.72 15.60
CA ARG A 96 10.61 10.13 16.04
C ARG A 96 10.35 11.05 14.86
N GLU A 97 11.04 10.82 13.76
CA GLU A 97 11.02 11.69 12.60
C GLU A 97 11.30 10.91 11.32
N LEU A 98 10.64 11.30 10.24
CA LEU A 98 10.89 10.84 8.88
C LEU A 98 11.28 12.04 8.01
N ASP A 99 12.54 12.12 7.65
CA ASP A 99 13.07 13.08 6.67
C ASP A 99 13.07 12.41 5.28
N LEU A 100 12.05 12.70 4.48
CA LEU A 100 11.91 12.16 3.13
C LEU A 100 12.96 12.71 2.17
N ASP A 101 13.33 14.00 2.31
CA ASP A 101 14.32 14.65 1.44
C ASP A 101 15.73 14.15 1.77
N GLY A 102 16.05 14.04 3.04
CA GLY A 102 17.32 13.49 3.55
C GLY A 102 17.38 11.97 3.43
N LYS A 103 16.25 11.30 3.18
CA LYS A 103 16.11 9.84 3.11
C LYS A 103 16.58 9.13 4.39
N VAL A 104 16.15 9.67 5.52
CA VAL A 104 16.52 9.17 6.86
C VAL A 104 15.27 9.13 7.74
N ALA A 105 15.12 8.06 8.50
CA ALA A 105 14.18 7.98 9.61
C ALA A 105 14.93 7.83 10.94
N TYR A 106 14.61 8.69 11.90
CA TYR A 106 15.20 8.65 13.23
C TYR A 106 14.31 7.84 14.16
N VAL A 107 14.89 6.81 14.76
CA VAL A 107 14.15 5.87 15.60
C VAL A 107 14.82 5.68 16.95
N GLU A 108 14.02 5.37 17.96
CA GLU A 108 14.52 4.98 19.29
C GLU A 108 13.98 3.60 19.66
N ARG A 109 14.78 2.79 20.31
CA ARG A 109 14.30 1.53 20.88
C ARG A 109 13.31 1.83 22.00
N ARG A 110 12.11 1.27 21.89
CA ARG A 110 11.05 1.45 22.89
C ARG A 110 10.23 0.16 23.00
N GLU A 111 10.16 -0.40 24.18
CA GLU A 111 9.26 -1.51 24.44
C GLU A 111 7.81 -1.01 24.49
N THR A 112 6.95 -1.65 23.75
CA THR A 112 5.52 -1.33 23.67
C THR A 112 4.71 -2.60 23.66
N ASP A 113 3.47 -2.55 24.17
CA ASP A 113 2.49 -3.64 24.11
C ASP A 113 1.59 -3.59 22.85
N TYR A 114 1.86 -2.62 21.97
CA TYR A 114 1.12 -2.41 20.73
C TYR A 114 2.06 -2.16 19.54
N TYR A 115 1.57 -2.43 18.36
CA TYR A 115 2.15 -1.97 17.10
C TYR A 115 1.23 -0.94 16.44
N THR A 116 1.75 -0.26 15.43
CA THR A 116 0.98 0.72 14.67
C THR A 116 0.73 0.22 13.25
N GLN A 117 -0.44 0.57 12.72
CA GLN A 117 -0.83 0.28 11.35
C GLN A 117 -1.26 1.56 10.65
N ALA A 118 -0.58 1.90 9.57
CA ALA A 118 -0.93 3.05 8.73
C ALA A 118 -2.34 2.90 8.14
N VAL A 119 -3.04 4.01 8.06
CA VAL A 119 -4.28 4.17 7.28
C VAL A 119 -3.95 5.07 6.10
N LEU A 120 -4.07 4.50 4.92
CA LEU A 120 -3.71 5.16 3.67
C LEU A 120 -4.95 5.74 3.01
N GLU A 121 -4.78 6.88 2.41
CA GLU A 121 -5.66 7.43 1.42
C GLU A 121 -4.99 7.33 0.04
N SER A 122 -5.70 6.85 -0.98
CA SER A 122 -5.17 6.75 -2.33
C SER A 122 -6.18 7.32 -3.31
N ASP A 123 -5.68 8.02 -4.29
CA ASP A 123 -6.42 8.53 -5.43
C ASP A 123 -5.74 8.00 -6.70
N VAL A 124 -6.53 7.56 -7.66
CA VAL A 124 -6.01 7.05 -8.92
C VAL A 124 -6.57 7.92 -10.04
N ARG A 125 -5.70 8.37 -10.94
CA ARG A 125 -6.08 9.11 -12.14
C ARG A 125 -5.67 8.32 -13.36
N ILE A 126 -6.63 7.99 -14.22
CA ILE A 126 -6.36 7.39 -15.52
C ILE A 126 -5.74 8.48 -16.40
N GLN A 127 -4.52 8.23 -16.86
CA GLN A 127 -3.78 9.16 -17.70
C GLN A 127 -3.98 8.85 -19.19
N LYS A 128 -3.91 7.55 -19.53
CA LYS A 128 -4.02 7.11 -20.90
C LYS A 128 -4.46 5.66 -20.98
N GLU A 129 -5.47 5.42 -21.78
CA GLU A 129 -5.85 4.07 -22.18
C GLU A 129 -4.90 3.58 -23.29
N LEU A 130 -4.38 2.36 -23.12
CA LEU A 130 -3.50 1.75 -24.10
C LEU A 130 -4.31 0.81 -25.00
N PRO A 131 -4.09 0.83 -26.33
CA PRO A 131 -4.73 -0.11 -27.23
C PRO A 131 -4.19 -1.52 -26.93
N VAL A 132 -5.10 -2.46 -26.77
CA VAL A 132 -4.79 -3.86 -26.52
C VAL A 132 -5.53 -4.70 -27.55
N ASP A 133 -4.85 -5.59 -28.22
CA ASP A 133 -5.36 -6.34 -29.38
C ASP A 133 -6.61 -7.19 -29.09
N SER A 134 -6.91 -7.47 -27.81
CA SER A 134 -8.03 -8.28 -27.37
C SER A 134 -9.15 -7.51 -26.65
N GLN A 135 -9.08 -6.17 -26.60
CA GLN A 135 -9.99 -5.36 -25.80
C GLN A 135 -11.45 -5.42 -26.30
N GLU A 136 -11.64 -5.45 -27.62
CA GLU A 136 -12.97 -5.58 -28.23
C GLU A 136 -13.62 -6.95 -27.93
N ASP A 137 -12.81 -8.02 -27.89
CA ASP A 137 -13.30 -9.35 -27.57
C ASP A 137 -13.64 -9.53 -26.08
N LEU A 138 -12.92 -8.83 -25.19
CA LEU A 138 -13.14 -8.92 -23.75
C LEU A 138 -14.37 -8.15 -23.26
N SER A 139 -14.74 -7.06 -23.91
CA SER A 139 -15.87 -6.20 -23.51
C SER A 139 -17.19 -6.53 -24.21
N ASN A 140 -17.16 -7.13 -25.40
CA ASN A 140 -18.37 -7.41 -26.16
C ASN A 140 -19.21 -8.50 -25.48
N SER A 141 -20.45 -8.14 -25.09
CA SER A 141 -21.50 -9.04 -24.58
C SER A 141 -21.38 -9.51 -23.12
N ARG A 142 -20.48 -8.95 -22.30
CA ARG A 142 -20.23 -9.46 -20.94
C ARG A 142 -20.81 -8.62 -19.81
N GLY A 143 -21.53 -7.55 -20.10
CA GLY A 143 -22.14 -6.66 -19.11
C GLY A 143 -21.13 -5.74 -18.39
N PHE A 144 -19.88 -5.65 -18.89
CA PHE A 144 -18.85 -4.74 -18.38
C PHE A 144 -17.91 -4.25 -19.49
N ALA A 145 -17.40 -3.05 -19.32
CA ALA A 145 -16.26 -2.56 -20.06
C ALA A 145 -14.97 -2.79 -19.27
N VAL A 146 -13.92 -3.25 -19.95
CA VAL A 146 -12.60 -3.40 -19.37
C VAL A 146 -11.57 -2.69 -20.23
N ALA A 147 -10.59 -2.03 -19.60
CA ALA A 147 -9.50 -1.39 -20.29
C ALA A 147 -8.22 -1.48 -19.45
N TYR A 148 -7.09 -1.25 -20.12
CA TYR A 148 -5.76 -1.24 -19.54
C TYR A 148 -5.02 0.03 -19.95
N GLY A 149 -4.16 0.54 -19.09
CA GLY A 149 -3.39 1.73 -19.44
C GLY A 149 -2.52 2.29 -18.33
N GLU A 150 -2.06 3.51 -18.59
CA GLU A 150 -1.24 4.29 -17.69
C GLU A 150 -2.09 5.06 -16.69
N VAL A 151 -1.71 4.99 -15.42
CA VAL A 151 -2.37 5.70 -14.33
C VAL A 151 -1.36 6.42 -13.46
N GLU A 152 -1.80 7.47 -12.80
CA GLU A 152 -1.07 8.11 -11.73
C GLU A 152 -1.78 7.80 -10.41
N VAL A 153 -1.08 7.14 -9.51
CA VAL A 153 -1.57 6.82 -8.17
C VAL A 153 -0.97 7.79 -7.19
N ALA A 154 -1.79 8.57 -6.51
CA ALA A 154 -1.39 9.37 -5.37
C ALA A 154 -1.84 8.66 -4.09
N TRP A 155 -0.95 8.54 -3.10
CA TRP A 155 -1.33 8.03 -1.79
C TRP A 155 -0.68 8.84 -0.67
N GLN A 156 -1.34 8.83 0.48
CA GLN A 156 -0.88 9.52 1.68
C GLN A 156 -1.23 8.67 2.91
N THR A 157 -0.31 8.56 3.84
CA THR A 157 -0.64 8.09 5.17
C THR A 157 -1.26 9.24 5.94
N VAL A 158 -2.55 9.12 6.29
CA VAL A 158 -3.32 10.20 6.92
C VAL A 158 -3.47 10.02 8.42
N MET A 159 -3.41 8.78 8.88
CA MET A 159 -3.49 8.43 10.30
C MET A 159 -2.93 7.04 10.53
N PHE A 160 -2.82 6.65 11.78
CA PHE A 160 -2.49 5.28 12.16
C PHE A 160 -3.39 4.77 13.30
N LYS A 161 -3.49 3.45 13.38
CA LYS A 161 -4.14 2.72 14.48
C LYS A 161 -3.08 2.15 15.39
N LYS A 162 -3.35 2.13 16.71
CA LYS A 162 -2.56 1.41 17.72
C LYS A 162 -3.25 0.09 18.02
N ILE A 163 -2.59 -1.03 17.76
CA ILE A 163 -3.17 -2.37 17.85
C ILE A 163 -2.35 -3.18 18.85
N LYS A 164 -2.98 -3.71 19.90
CA LYS A 164 -2.30 -4.55 20.88
C LYS A 164 -1.77 -5.83 20.25
N PHE A 165 -0.57 -6.26 20.66
CA PHE A 165 0.02 -7.50 20.16
C PHE A 165 -0.80 -8.74 20.54
N GLU A 166 -1.28 -8.81 21.79
CA GLU A 166 -1.95 -10.00 22.31
C GLU A 166 -3.40 -10.08 21.84
N THR A 167 -4.20 -9.04 22.10
CA THR A 167 -5.65 -9.06 21.90
C THR A 167 -6.07 -8.63 20.51
N ARG A 168 -5.17 -8.02 19.72
CA ARG A 168 -5.46 -7.41 18.42
C ARG A 168 -6.49 -6.28 18.48
N GLU A 169 -6.78 -5.79 19.65
CA GLU A 169 -7.70 -4.67 19.84
C GLU A 169 -7.07 -3.36 19.42
N ASN A 170 -7.87 -2.52 18.80
CA ASN A 170 -7.50 -1.15 18.51
C ASN A 170 -7.66 -0.30 19.76
N VAL A 171 -6.56 0.22 20.29
CA VAL A 171 -6.52 1.02 21.52
C VAL A 171 -6.31 2.52 21.28
N GLY A 172 -6.27 2.94 20.02
CA GLY A 172 -6.17 4.36 19.71
C GLY A 172 -5.79 4.64 18.26
N TYR A 173 -5.83 5.92 17.92
CA TYR A 173 -5.47 6.47 16.62
C TYR A 173 -4.53 7.65 16.82
N GLY A 174 -3.73 7.94 15.82
CA GLY A 174 -2.95 9.18 15.75
C GLY A 174 -2.97 9.74 14.32
N PRO A 175 -2.91 11.07 14.15
CA PRO A 175 -2.78 11.70 12.84
C PRO A 175 -1.36 11.50 12.32
N VAL A 176 -1.21 11.51 10.99
CA VAL A 176 0.08 11.53 10.32
C VAL A 176 0.08 12.72 9.35
N ASP A 177 1.08 13.56 9.45
CA ASP A 177 1.27 14.72 8.58
C ASP A 177 2.56 14.52 7.76
N ILE A 178 2.42 13.79 6.66
CA ILE A 178 3.47 13.61 5.65
C ILE A 178 2.89 13.93 4.27
N PRO A 179 3.70 14.45 3.32
CA PRO A 179 3.21 14.77 2.00
C PRO A 179 2.73 13.52 1.26
N ALA A 180 1.70 13.71 0.41
CA ALA A 180 1.24 12.67 -0.49
C ALA A 180 2.37 12.25 -1.44
N GLN A 181 2.43 10.96 -1.72
CA GLN A 181 3.35 10.38 -2.69
C GLN A 181 2.61 10.18 -4.02
N SER A 182 3.34 10.22 -5.13
CA SER A 182 2.80 9.96 -6.46
C SER A 182 3.61 8.87 -7.16
N LEU A 183 2.90 8.00 -7.86
CA LEU A 183 3.44 6.86 -8.58
C LEU A 183 2.81 6.77 -9.97
N PRO A 184 3.51 7.12 -11.04
CA PRO A 184 3.10 6.75 -12.37
C PRO A 184 3.27 5.23 -12.53
N THR A 185 2.21 4.53 -12.93
CA THR A 185 2.20 3.08 -13.06
C THR A 185 1.19 2.61 -14.11
N THR A 186 0.97 1.31 -14.20
CA THR A 186 -0.03 0.71 -15.07
C THR A 186 -1.16 0.09 -14.25
N ALA A 187 -2.36 0.06 -14.84
CA ALA A 187 -3.55 -0.51 -14.24
C ALA A 187 -4.46 -1.12 -15.30
N PHE A 188 -5.29 -2.06 -14.90
CA PHE A 188 -6.53 -2.35 -15.61
C PHE A 188 -7.73 -1.88 -14.78
N TRP A 189 -8.82 -1.58 -15.46
CA TRP A 189 -10.06 -1.20 -14.80
C TRP A 189 -11.26 -1.87 -15.44
N LEU A 190 -12.24 -2.17 -14.58
CA LEU A 190 -13.49 -2.81 -14.93
C LEU A 190 -14.66 -1.91 -14.51
N THR A 191 -15.52 -1.57 -15.47
CA THR A 191 -16.72 -0.76 -15.26
C THR A 191 -17.94 -1.58 -15.64
N PRO A 192 -18.85 -1.91 -14.72
CA PRO A 192 -20.10 -2.57 -15.05
C PRO A 192 -20.97 -1.68 -15.96
N GLU A 193 -21.59 -2.25 -16.96
CA GLU A 193 -22.47 -1.54 -17.86
C GLU A 193 -23.76 -1.06 -17.18
N ASN A 194 -24.47 -0.15 -17.84
CA ASN A 194 -25.72 0.43 -17.32
C ASN A 194 -26.76 -0.62 -16.94
N GLU A 195 -26.88 -1.69 -17.72
CA GLU A 195 -27.84 -2.76 -17.49
C GLU A 195 -27.55 -3.54 -16.22
N VAL A 196 -26.27 -3.87 -16.00
CA VAL A 196 -25.81 -4.55 -14.79
C VAL A 196 -26.03 -3.67 -13.56
N ARG A 197 -25.66 -2.39 -13.64
CA ARG A 197 -25.90 -1.42 -12.55
C ARG A 197 -27.37 -1.25 -12.23
N ALA A 198 -28.21 -1.14 -13.27
CA ALA A 198 -29.66 -1.03 -13.12
C ALA A 198 -30.28 -2.31 -12.53
N GLN A 199 -29.73 -3.48 -12.87
CA GLN A 199 -30.17 -4.75 -12.30
C GLN A 199 -29.85 -4.84 -10.82
N LEU A 200 -28.61 -4.56 -10.41
CA LEU A 200 -28.22 -4.50 -9.00
C LEU A 200 -29.13 -3.54 -8.21
N LYS A 201 -29.37 -2.35 -8.76
CA LYS A 201 -30.25 -1.36 -8.13
C LYS A 201 -31.68 -1.84 -7.96
N ARG A 202 -32.26 -2.54 -8.97
CA ARG A 202 -33.62 -3.14 -8.87
C ARG A 202 -33.69 -4.20 -7.76
N GLU A 203 -32.60 -4.91 -7.51
CA GLU A 203 -32.50 -5.92 -6.47
C GLU A 203 -32.13 -5.31 -5.09
N GLY A 204 -32.05 -3.99 -4.98
CA GLY A 204 -31.69 -3.28 -3.74
C GLY A 204 -30.21 -3.34 -3.38
N LEU A 205 -29.37 -3.78 -4.32
CA LEU A 205 -27.92 -3.90 -4.15
C LEU A 205 -27.21 -2.67 -4.72
N ARG A 206 -26.04 -2.36 -4.16
CA ARG A 206 -25.24 -1.20 -4.56
C ARG A 206 -24.01 -1.62 -5.34
N THR A 207 -23.83 -1.04 -6.53
CA THR A 207 -22.69 -1.33 -7.41
C THR A 207 -21.34 -1.06 -6.73
N GLY A 208 -21.21 0.06 -6.00
CA GLY A 208 -19.98 0.39 -5.29
C GLY A 208 -19.61 -0.64 -4.22
N GLU A 209 -20.60 -1.16 -3.48
CA GLU A 209 -20.37 -2.22 -2.47
C GLU A 209 -19.97 -3.55 -3.12
N ALA A 210 -20.59 -3.89 -4.24
CA ALA A 210 -20.27 -5.07 -5.05
C ALA A 210 -18.83 -4.99 -5.59
N LEU A 211 -18.45 -3.84 -6.15
CA LEU A 211 -17.12 -3.61 -6.69
C LEU A 211 -16.04 -3.57 -5.59
N CYS A 212 -16.35 -3.08 -4.38
CA CYS A 212 -15.42 -3.14 -3.27
C CYS A 212 -15.08 -4.58 -2.87
N GLY A 213 -16.08 -5.46 -2.82
CA GLY A 213 -15.84 -6.88 -2.60
C GLY A 213 -15.05 -7.53 -3.75
N LEU A 214 -15.43 -7.24 -5.00
CA LEU A 214 -14.71 -7.74 -6.17
C LEU A 214 -13.26 -7.24 -6.22
N ARG A 215 -13.00 -5.97 -5.89
CA ARG A 215 -11.65 -5.41 -5.82
C ARG A 215 -10.80 -6.12 -4.78
N ASN A 216 -11.35 -6.40 -3.60
CA ASN A 216 -10.62 -7.13 -2.56
C ASN A 216 -10.29 -8.57 -3.01
N LEU A 217 -11.25 -9.25 -3.64
CA LEU A 217 -11.02 -10.57 -4.24
C LEU A 217 -9.95 -10.50 -5.35
N ALA A 218 -10.05 -9.54 -6.26
CA ALA A 218 -9.10 -9.38 -7.36
C ALA A 218 -7.66 -9.18 -6.86
N VAL A 219 -7.44 -8.35 -5.83
CA VAL A 219 -6.11 -8.14 -5.24
C VAL A 219 -5.56 -9.43 -4.60
N VAL A 220 -6.42 -10.33 -4.11
CA VAL A 220 -6.02 -11.62 -3.53
C VAL A 220 -5.79 -12.69 -4.60
N THR A 221 -6.59 -12.71 -5.67
CA THR A 221 -6.54 -13.75 -6.71
C THR A 221 -5.54 -13.43 -7.83
N LEU A 222 -5.35 -12.16 -8.15
CA LEU A 222 -4.40 -11.74 -9.19
C LEU A 222 -2.97 -12.26 -8.97
N PRO A 223 -2.41 -12.32 -7.76
CA PRO A 223 -1.11 -12.95 -7.52
C PRO A 223 -0.99 -14.39 -8.00
N MET A 224 -2.08 -15.16 -7.96
CA MET A 224 -2.09 -16.55 -8.44
C MET A 224 -1.96 -16.61 -9.97
N VAL A 225 -2.46 -15.62 -10.67
CA VAL A 225 -2.45 -15.51 -12.13
C VAL A 225 -1.18 -14.82 -12.63
N ALA A 226 -0.81 -13.71 -11.99
CA ALA A 226 0.33 -12.89 -12.38
C ALA A 226 1.67 -13.39 -11.83
N MET A 227 1.67 -14.31 -10.86
CA MET A 227 2.86 -14.81 -10.14
C MET A 227 3.64 -13.68 -9.44
N CYS A 228 2.94 -12.86 -8.65
CA CYS A 228 3.51 -11.76 -7.89
C CYS A 228 3.16 -11.88 -6.39
N ASP A 229 3.73 -11.01 -5.56
CA ASP A 229 3.31 -10.89 -4.15
C ASP A 229 2.03 -10.01 -4.09
N SER A 230 1.16 -10.28 -3.12
CA SER A 230 -0.05 -9.46 -2.89
C SER A 230 0.27 -8.00 -2.53
N ARG A 231 1.50 -7.71 -2.11
CA ARG A 231 1.98 -6.35 -1.84
C ARG A 231 2.41 -5.59 -3.09
N ASP A 232 2.60 -6.30 -4.21
CA ASP A 232 3.05 -5.71 -5.47
C ASP A 232 1.91 -5.05 -6.24
N ILE A 233 0.66 -5.33 -5.85
CA ILE A 233 -0.55 -4.81 -6.47
C ILE A 233 -1.47 -4.17 -5.43
N SER A 234 -2.34 -3.29 -5.88
CA SER A 234 -3.40 -2.70 -5.07
C SER A 234 -4.57 -2.32 -5.97
N GLY A 235 -5.67 -1.89 -5.34
CA GLY A 235 -6.83 -1.47 -6.12
C GLY A 235 -7.69 -0.48 -5.37
N VAL A 236 -8.46 0.28 -6.14
CA VAL A 236 -9.46 1.23 -5.65
C VAL A 236 -10.78 1.02 -6.39
N VAL A 237 -11.85 1.53 -5.80
CA VAL A 237 -13.15 1.69 -6.47
C VAL A 237 -13.49 3.16 -6.38
N ASP A 238 -13.68 3.80 -7.52
CA ASP A 238 -14.09 5.19 -7.61
C ASP A 238 -15.05 5.45 -8.78
N SER A 239 -15.64 6.62 -8.80
CA SER A 239 -16.50 7.09 -9.90
C SER A 239 -15.96 8.34 -10.58
N LYS A 240 -14.79 8.86 -10.17
CA LYS A 240 -14.25 10.14 -10.64
C LYS A 240 -13.78 10.08 -12.08
N ASN A 241 -13.04 9.01 -12.38
CA ASN A 241 -12.36 8.91 -13.66
C ASN A 241 -13.35 8.78 -14.83
N LEU A 242 -14.34 7.93 -14.67
CA LEU A 242 -15.26 7.56 -15.76
C LEU A 242 -16.72 7.97 -15.50
N GLY A 243 -17.01 8.67 -14.40
CA GLY A 243 -18.37 9.08 -14.01
C GLY A 243 -19.27 7.94 -13.54
N HIS A 244 -18.72 6.73 -13.40
CA HIS A 244 -19.43 5.52 -12.99
C HIS A 244 -18.56 4.72 -12.02
N PRO A 245 -19.17 3.96 -11.07
CA PRO A 245 -18.42 3.08 -10.19
C PRO A 245 -17.56 2.10 -10.99
N THR A 246 -16.26 2.19 -10.80
CA THR A 246 -15.22 1.46 -11.54
C THR A 246 -14.22 0.87 -10.58
N MET A 247 -13.90 -0.39 -10.76
CA MET A 247 -12.80 -1.06 -10.07
C MET A 247 -11.52 -0.82 -10.86
N ILE A 248 -10.47 -0.30 -10.21
CA ILE A 248 -9.13 -0.08 -10.81
C ILE A 248 -8.14 -0.91 -10.01
N VAL A 249 -7.36 -1.75 -10.68
CA VAL A 249 -6.29 -2.57 -10.08
C VAL A 249 -4.98 -2.18 -10.74
N TYR A 250 -3.98 -1.84 -9.93
CA TYR A 250 -2.72 -1.26 -10.39
C TYR A 250 -1.49 -1.90 -9.75
N ASP A 251 -0.37 -1.83 -10.46
CA ASP A 251 0.94 -2.23 -9.97
C ASP A 251 1.47 -1.20 -8.97
N ARG A 252 2.08 -1.65 -7.86
CA ARG A 252 2.68 -0.77 -6.84
C ARG A 252 4.15 -0.44 -7.14
N TYR A 253 4.53 -0.40 -8.42
CA TYR A 253 5.87 -0.10 -8.88
C TYR A 253 5.86 1.02 -9.91
N PRO A 254 6.87 1.92 -9.91
CA PRO A 254 7.01 2.95 -10.93
C PRO A 254 7.08 2.35 -12.33
N GLY A 255 6.21 2.80 -13.22
CA GLY A 255 6.12 2.32 -14.60
C GLY A 255 5.41 0.98 -14.79
N GLY A 256 4.98 0.34 -13.69
CA GLY A 256 4.38 -1.00 -13.70
C GLY A 256 5.40 -2.12 -13.91
N LEU A 257 5.04 -3.33 -13.52
CA LEU A 257 5.81 -4.56 -13.76
C LEU A 257 5.05 -5.56 -14.64
N GLY A 258 3.90 -5.16 -15.17
CA GLY A 258 3.06 -5.98 -16.04
C GLY A 258 2.14 -6.95 -15.28
N TYR A 259 1.96 -6.79 -13.98
CA TYR A 259 1.04 -7.63 -13.22
C TYR A 259 -0.42 -7.27 -13.52
N SER A 260 -0.75 -5.99 -13.57
CA SER A 260 -2.05 -5.50 -13.99
C SER A 260 -2.35 -5.84 -15.46
N GLU A 261 -1.33 -5.81 -16.34
CA GLU A 261 -1.45 -6.25 -17.71
C GLU A 261 -1.83 -7.73 -17.82
N LYS A 262 -1.15 -8.62 -17.06
CA LYS A 262 -1.52 -10.02 -16.96
C LYS A 262 -2.92 -10.21 -16.41
N GLY A 263 -3.33 -9.41 -15.41
CA GLY A 263 -4.69 -9.42 -14.89
C GLY A 263 -5.73 -9.06 -15.94
N PHE A 264 -5.42 -8.12 -16.82
CA PHE A 264 -6.25 -7.78 -17.96
C PHE A 264 -6.41 -8.96 -18.93
N TYR A 265 -5.31 -9.56 -19.39
CA TYR A 265 -5.35 -10.68 -20.34
C TYR A 265 -5.94 -11.98 -19.76
N HIS A 266 -5.85 -12.18 -18.45
CA HIS A 266 -6.37 -13.35 -17.75
C HIS A 266 -7.58 -13.03 -16.86
N LEU A 267 -8.36 -12.02 -17.24
CA LEU A 267 -9.49 -11.52 -16.46
C LEU A 267 -10.49 -12.62 -16.11
N ASP A 268 -10.82 -13.49 -17.08
CA ASP A 268 -11.77 -14.59 -16.85
C ASP A 268 -11.29 -15.56 -15.78
N ALA A 269 -10.05 -16.00 -15.88
CA ALA A 269 -9.45 -16.88 -14.87
C ALA A 269 -9.44 -16.23 -13.48
N MET A 270 -9.16 -14.93 -13.40
CA MET A 270 -9.22 -14.18 -12.16
C MET A 270 -10.65 -14.08 -11.61
N LEU A 271 -11.64 -13.81 -12.46
CA LEU A 271 -13.05 -13.75 -12.06
C LEU A 271 -13.58 -15.12 -11.61
N ASP A 272 -13.13 -16.21 -12.24
CA ASP A 272 -13.48 -17.57 -11.81
C ASP A 272 -12.91 -17.91 -10.44
N LEU A 273 -11.65 -17.55 -10.17
CA LEU A 273 -11.07 -17.66 -8.84
C LEU A 273 -11.82 -16.81 -7.81
N CYS A 274 -12.26 -15.60 -8.17
CA CYS A 274 -13.08 -14.78 -7.30
C CYS A 274 -14.41 -15.46 -6.95
N ARG A 275 -15.09 -16.08 -7.93
CA ARG A 275 -16.35 -16.83 -7.73
C ARG A 275 -16.13 -18.03 -6.81
N GLU A 276 -15.06 -18.79 -7.05
CA GLU A 276 -14.73 -19.93 -6.23
C GLU A 276 -14.48 -19.53 -4.76
N MET A 277 -13.63 -18.53 -4.53
CA MET A 277 -13.31 -18.07 -3.18
C MET A 277 -14.53 -17.58 -2.41
N ILE A 278 -15.38 -16.75 -3.02
CA ILE A 278 -16.55 -16.21 -2.35
C ILE A 278 -17.62 -17.29 -2.14
N GLY A 279 -17.77 -18.22 -3.10
CA GLY A 279 -18.73 -19.31 -3.03
C GLY A 279 -18.38 -20.37 -1.98
N GLN A 280 -17.11 -20.64 -1.74
CA GLN A 280 -16.66 -21.59 -0.74
C GLN A 280 -16.70 -21.04 0.70
N CYS A 281 -16.85 -19.72 0.85
CA CYS A 281 -16.85 -19.12 2.18
C CYS A 281 -18.18 -19.36 2.92
N PRO A 282 -18.19 -19.96 4.10
CA PRO A 282 -19.41 -20.32 4.82
C PRO A 282 -20.14 -19.14 5.48
N CYS A 283 -19.56 -17.93 5.46
CA CYS A 283 -20.20 -16.76 6.06
C CYS A 283 -21.44 -16.32 5.27
N GLU A 284 -22.42 -15.73 5.93
CA GLU A 284 -23.67 -15.27 5.30
C GLU A 284 -23.54 -13.86 4.74
N GLU A 285 -23.04 -12.91 5.53
CA GLU A 285 -23.05 -11.47 5.18
C GLU A 285 -21.75 -10.99 4.50
N GLY A 286 -20.69 -11.77 4.59
CA GLY A 286 -19.36 -11.41 4.14
C GLY A 286 -18.37 -11.31 5.31
N CYS A 287 -17.14 -11.67 5.05
CA CYS A 287 -16.07 -11.64 6.06
C CYS A 287 -14.74 -11.17 5.42
N PRO A 288 -13.73 -10.85 6.24
CA PRO A 288 -12.44 -10.43 5.73
C PRO A 288 -11.78 -11.41 4.73
N SER A 289 -12.10 -12.71 4.82
CA SER A 289 -11.53 -13.74 3.95
C SER A 289 -12.19 -13.82 2.57
N CYS A 290 -13.45 -13.40 2.41
CA CYS A 290 -14.15 -13.55 1.14
C CYS A 290 -14.42 -12.22 0.42
N VAL A 291 -14.73 -11.14 1.13
CA VAL A 291 -14.96 -9.81 0.53
C VAL A 291 -13.99 -8.75 1.02
N GLY A 292 -13.07 -9.13 1.93
CA GLY A 292 -12.07 -8.24 2.49
C GLY A 292 -12.61 -7.31 3.58
N LEU A 293 -11.72 -6.50 4.09
CA LEU A 293 -12.06 -5.49 5.10
C LEU A 293 -12.69 -4.25 4.45
N PRO A 294 -13.62 -3.59 5.15
CA PRO A 294 -14.08 -2.28 4.75
C PRO A 294 -12.91 -1.31 4.65
N ASN A 295 -12.87 -0.57 3.57
CA ASN A 295 -11.91 0.51 3.43
C ASN A 295 -12.43 1.69 4.26
N LEU A 296 -11.83 1.95 5.41
CA LEU A 296 -12.24 3.03 6.34
C LEU A 296 -11.80 4.41 5.83
N ARG A 297 -12.00 4.69 4.56
CA ARG A 297 -11.62 5.99 4.01
C ARG A 297 -12.77 6.95 4.03
N PRO A 298 -12.51 8.23 4.35
CA PRO A 298 -13.40 9.29 3.97
C PRO A 298 -13.62 9.25 2.45
N ALA A 299 -14.89 9.12 2.02
CA ALA A 299 -15.20 9.26 0.62
C ALA A 299 -14.85 10.70 0.23
N ILE A 300 -13.68 10.87 -0.37
CA ILE A 300 -13.34 12.12 -1.05
C ILE A 300 -14.30 12.31 -2.23
N HIS A 301 -15.03 11.25 -2.61
CA HIS A 301 -15.94 11.23 -3.72
C HIS A 301 -17.34 10.86 -3.28
N SER A 302 -18.31 11.62 -3.74
CA SER A 302 -19.69 11.19 -3.77
C SER A 302 -19.81 10.08 -4.81
N ASP A 303 -19.86 8.82 -4.38
CA ASP A 303 -20.39 7.76 -5.21
C ASP A 303 -21.89 8.07 -5.42
N PRO A 304 -22.35 8.25 -6.66
CA PRO A 304 -23.75 8.56 -6.93
C PRO A 304 -24.71 7.48 -6.42
N ASP A 305 -24.23 6.25 -6.21
CA ASP A 305 -25.01 5.14 -5.65
C ASP A 305 -25.00 5.12 -4.12
N LEU A 306 -24.18 5.96 -3.46
CA LEU A 306 -24.10 6.08 -2.02
C LEU A 306 -24.76 7.37 -1.54
N THR A 307 -25.84 7.25 -0.79
CA THR A 307 -26.50 8.40 -0.17
C THR A 307 -25.75 8.91 1.06
N ARG A 308 -24.95 8.09 1.73
CA ARG A 308 -24.08 8.43 2.88
C ARG A 308 -22.98 7.37 3.05
N GLY A 309 -21.77 7.81 3.43
CA GLY A 309 -20.66 6.94 3.87
C GLY A 309 -19.87 6.31 2.74
N TYR A 310 -19.10 5.29 3.08
CA TYR A 310 -18.23 4.56 2.18
C TYR A 310 -18.90 3.30 1.68
N PRO A 311 -18.60 2.86 0.45
CA PRO A 311 -18.98 1.54 0.04
C PRO A 311 -18.23 0.53 0.93
N THR A 312 -18.99 -0.22 1.70
CA THR A 312 -18.47 -1.38 2.44
C THR A 312 -18.63 -2.62 1.58
N PRO A 313 -17.63 -3.52 1.54
CA PRO A 313 -17.78 -4.76 0.80
C PRO A 313 -19.01 -5.54 1.28
N ASN A 314 -19.87 -5.95 0.35
CA ASN A 314 -21.09 -6.72 0.64
C ASN A 314 -21.06 -8.03 -0.15
N LYS A 315 -21.23 -9.17 0.53
CA LYS A 315 -21.14 -10.49 -0.09
C LYS A 315 -22.23 -10.72 -1.12
N ALA A 316 -23.48 -10.45 -0.77
CA ALA A 316 -24.61 -10.67 -1.68
C ALA A 316 -24.48 -9.82 -2.95
N ALA A 317 -24.09 -8.54 -2.79
CA ALA A 317 -23.87 -7.65 -3.92
C ALA A 317 -22.70 -8.12 -4.80
N THR A 318 -21.59 -8.59 -4.19
CA THR A 318 -20.42 -9.09 -4.94
C THR A 318 -20.72 -10.37 -5.69
N VAL A 319 -21.40 -11.33 -5.06
CA VAL A 319 -21.84 -12.58 -5.71
C VAL A 319 -22.75 -12.25 -6.90
N ARG A 320 -23.72 -11.38 -6.66
CA ARG A 320 -24.68 -11.01 -7.72
C ARG A 320 -24.01 -10.29 -8.89
N LEU A 321 -23.06 -9.41 -8.62
CA LEU A 321 -22.24 -8.79 -9.66
C LEU A 321 -21.51 -9.86 -10.48
N LEU A 322 -20.80 -10.78 -9.83
CA LEU A 322 -20.06 -11.85 -10.50
C LEU A 322 -20.96 -12.75 -11.35
N GLU A 323 -22.20 -13.03 -10.92
CA GLU A 323 -23.19 -13.75 -11.71
C GLU A 323 -23.61 -12.98 -12.98
N LEU A 324 -23.87 -11.68 -12.84
CA LEU A 324 -24.27 -10.83 -13.97
C LEU A 324 -23.14 -10.68 -14.99
N LEU A 325 -21.89 -10.60 -14.54
CA LEU A 325 -20.73 -10.54 -15.42
C LEU A 325 -20.45 -11.87 -16.16
N HIS A 326 -21.05 -12.98 -15.72
CA HIS A 326 -20.92 -14.29 -16.38
C HIS A 326 -22.10 -14.62 -17.31
N ALA A 327 -23.30 -14.18 -16.95
CA ALA A 327 -24.52 -14.51 -17.67
C ALA A 327 -24.65 -13.79 -19.03
N SER A 328 -23.78 -12.82 -19.30
CA SER A 328 -23.79 -12.01 -20.53
C SER A 328 -22.90 -12.60 -21.63
N GLY A 329 -22.30 -13.79 -21.42
CA GLY A 329 -21.42 -14.48 -22.36
C GLY A 329 -22.11 -15.59 -23.16
#